data_36091b39726879bf738c378fdb16641c
#
_entry.id   36091b39726879bf738c378fdb16641c
#
_cell.length_a   1.000
_cell.length_b   1.000
_cell.length_c   1.000
_cell.angle_alpha   90.00
_cell.angle_beta   90.00
_cell.angle_gamma   90.00
#
_symmetry.space_group_name_H-M   'P 1'
#
loop_
_entity.id
_entity.type
_entity.pdbx_description
1 polymer ?
#
loop_
_entity_poly.entity_id
_entity_poly.type
_entity_poly.pdbx_seq_one_letter_code
_entity_poly.pdbx_strand_id
1 'polypeptide(L)'
;MDVSVVWASWSNLLIYSAMAVYAVAFIIYSMDLFGDSASTKNQAKSQAKTAAKAGAVARTSRNRGGGVAVAERDEDSPVPVSGSDNFRRWARVGTALTVLAVLMHVGAVVTRTIAVMRVPWGNMMEYALVASALAVITYLAVLKFKDLRYMGTFVAGFALITLGLCITVFYTPAAQLIPALQSYWIYIHVPIAILSTALLTVSAIIAIFQLLTLNYEKRIKEDRPIPKALRFLARVPSSERTEVMSYRLAAVGFITWTFTLIAGAIWAEVAWGRPWGWDTKLSLIHISEPT
;
A
#
# COMPACT_ATOMS: atom_id res chain seq x y z
N MET A 1 2.28 -3.81 -39.88
CA MET A 1 1.77 -4.01 -38.51
C MET A 1 1.08 -2.71 -38.11
N ASP A 2 -0.15 -2.80 -37.67
CA ASP A 2 -0.90 -1.57 -37.29
C ASP A 2 -0.23 -0.96 -36.05
N VAL A 3 0.05 0.32 -36.10
CA VAL A 3 0.79 1.05 -35.04
C VAL A 3 0.11 0.89 -33.68
N SER A 4 -1.23 0.84 -33.68
CA SER A 4 -2.04 0.61 -32.47
C SER A 4 -1.77 -0.74 -31.82
N VAL A 5 -1.57 -1.81 -32.61
CA VAL A 5 -1.28 -3.17 -32.14
C VAL A 5 0.11 -3.23 -31.50
N VAL A 6 1.09 -2.54 -32.08
CA VAL A 6 2.45 -2.48 -31.51
C VAL A 6 2.43 -1.80 -30.13
N TRP A 7 1.76 -0.66 -30.01
CA TRP A 7 1.68 0.05 -28.71
C TRP A 7 0.87 -0.74 -27.66
N ALA A 8 -0.19 -1.44 -28.07
CA ALA A 8 -0.94 -2.33 -27.17
C ALA A 8 -0.08 -3.50 -26.66
N SER A 9 0.78 -4.06 -27.51
CA SER A 9 1.73 -5.12 -27.14
C SER A 9 2.78 -4.60 -26.16
N TRP A 10 3.31 -3.39 -26.36
CA TRP A 10 4.21 -2.73 -25.41
C TRP A 10 3.53 -2.48 -24.06
N SER A 11 2.27 -2.05 -24.05
CA SER A 11 1.50 -1.90 -22.82
C SER A 11 1.42 -3.20 -22.04
N ASN A 12 1.07 -4.30 -22.69
CA ASN A 12 0.99 -5.61 -22.05
C ASN A 12 2.37 -6.06 -21.51
N LEU A 13 3.44 -5.87 -22.27
CA LEU A 13 4.81 -6.18 -21.83
C LEU A 13 5.19 -5.39 -20.57
N LEU A 14 4.87 -4.10 -20.53
CA LEU A 14 5.13 -3.24 -19.38
C LEU A 14 4.28 -3.64 -18.17
N ILE A 15 3.04 -4.10 -18.36
CA ILE A 15 2.21 -4.66 -17.27
C ILE A 15 2.89 -5.91 -16.68
N TYR A 16 3.30 -6.87 -17.52
CA TYR A 16 4.01 -8.07 -17.03
C TYR A 16 5.30 -7.72 -16.31
N SER A 17 6.08 -6.78 -16.85
CA SER A 17 7.32 -6.31 -16.22
C SER A 17 7.05 -5.64 -14.88
N ALA A 18 6.04 -4.78 -14.78
CA ALA A 18 5.63 -4.15 -13.54
C ALA A 18 5.17 -5.19 -12.51
N MET A 19 4.39 -6.19 -12.91
CA MET A 19 3.97 -7.30 -12.05
C MET A 19 5.17 -8.07 -11.49
N ALA A 20 6.17 -8.38 -12.31
CA ALA A 20 7.38 -9.07 -11.86
C ALA A 20 8.13 -8.24 -10.80
N VAL A 21 8.28 -6.93 -11.01
CA VAL A 21 8.95 -6.05 -10.05
C VAL A 21 8.11 -5.85 -8.79
N TYR A 22 6.77 -5.72 -8.89
CA TYR A 22 5.89 -5.70 -7.71
C TYR A 22 5.96 -7.00 -6.91
N ALA A 23 6.06 -8.16 -7.57
CA ALA A 23 6.20 -9.45 -6.89
C ALA A 23 7.51 -9.51 -6.07
N VAL A 24 8.62 -9.04 -6.64
CA VAL A 24 9.89 -8.95 -5.92
C VAL A 24 9.79 -7.94 -4.76
N ALA A 25 9.20 -6.77 -4.99
CA ALA A 25 8.96 -5.78 -3.94
C ALA A 25 8.09 -6.34 -2.81
N PHE A 26 7.03 -7.07 -3.14
CA PHE A 26 6.14 -7.74 -2.19
C PHE A 26 6.91 -8.75 -1.32
N ILE A 27 7.77 -9.57 -1.93
CA ILE A 27 8.60 -10.56 -1.20
C ILE A 27 9.56 -9.83 -0.25
N ILE A 28 10.26 -8.79 -0.72
CA ILE A 28 11.21 -8.03 0.09
C ILE A 28 10.53 -7.34 1.26
N TYR A 29 9.40 -6.69 1.04
CA TYR A 29 8.61 -6.09 2.12
C TYR A 29 8.07 -7.14 3.10
N SER A 30 7.65 -8.31 2.59
CA SER A 30 7.19 -9.42 3.44
C SER A 30 8.32 -9.98 4.31
N MET A 31 9.52 -10.15 3.74
CA MET A 31 10.70 -10.55 4.50
C MET A 31 11.07 -9.50 5.57
N ASP A 32 10.98 -8.22 5.22
CA ASP A 32 11.21 -7.13 6.16
C ASP A 32 10.17 -7.12 7.28
N LEU A 33 8.90 -7.32 6.95
CA LEU A 33 7.79 -7.29 7.90
C LEU A 33 7.78 -8.49 8.87
N PHE A 34 8.11 -9.69 8.37
CA PHE A 34 8.00 -10.95 9.12
C PHE A 34 9.37 -11.54 9.53
N GLY A 35 10.49 -11.02 9.01
CA GLY A 35 11.82 -11.62 9.13
C GLY A 35 12.50 -11.56 10.51
N ASP A 36 11.97 -10.81 11.47
CA ASP A 36 12.65 -10.46 12.72
C ASP A 36 12.57 -11.49 13.87
N SER A 37 11.92 -12.61 13.66
CA SER A 37 11.85 -13.63 14.72
C SER A 37 13.21 -14.25 15.06
N ALA A 38 14.19 -14.16 14.15
CA ALA A 38 15.55 -14.69 14.36
C ALA A 38 16.49 -13.65 14.99
N SER A 39 16.36 -12.37 14.65
CA SER A 39 17.22 -11.29 15.14
C SER A 39 17.00 -11.01 16.63
N THR A 40 15.74 -10.97 17.07
CA THR A 40 15.39 -10.72 18.48
C THR A 40 15.93 -11.83 19.41
N LYS A 41 15.97 -13.08 18.93
CA LYS A 41 16.52 -14.22 19.71
C LYS A 41 18.03 -14.13 19.87
N ASN A 42 18.74 -13.62 18.85
CA ASN A 42 20.19 -13.42 18.89
C ASN A 42 20.58 -12.20 19.73
N GLN A 43 19.77 -11.12 19.69
CA GLN A 43 19.98 -9.94 20.54
C GLN A 43 19.73 -10.25 22.03
N ALA A 44 18.66 -10.98 22.36
CA ALA A 44 18.39 -11.43 23.74
C ALA A 44 19.51 -12.34 24.25
N LYS A 45 20.06 -13.24 23.40
CA LYS A 45 21.23 -14.07 23.76
C LYS A 45 22.51 -13.24 23.92
N SER A 46 22.72 -12.22 23.09
CA SER A 46 23.88 -11.32 23.18
C SER A 46 23.79 -10.45 24.43
N GLN A 47 22.63 -9.88 24.73
CA GLN A 47 22.41 -9.07 25.94
C GLN A 47 22.55 -9.92 27.21
N ALA A 48 22.01 -11.15 27.22
CA ALA A 48 22.20 -12.09 28.34
C ALA A 48 23.67 -12.46 28.55
N LYS A 49 24.43 -12.65 27.46
CA LYS A 49 25.89 -12.90 27.55
C LYS A 49 26.66 -11.68 28.06
N THR A 50 26.29 -10.48 27.63
CA THR A 50 26.93 -9.22 28.07
C THR A 50 26.61 -8.95 29.53
N ALA A 51 25.36 -9.16 29.96
CA ALA A 51 24.96 -9.02 31.35
C ALA A 51 25.64 -10.08 32.26
N ALA A 52 25.76 -11.34 31.82
CA ALA A 52 26.50 -12.37 32.55
C ALA A 52 27.98 -12.04 32.66
N LYS A 53 28.60 -11.44 31.61
CA LYS A 53 30.01 -11.04 31.62
C LYS A 53 30.23 -9.81 32.55
N ALA A 54 29.31 -8.84 32.53
CA ALA A 54 29.34 -7.70 33.46
C ALA A 54 29.15 -8.11 34.91
N GLY A 55 28.26 -9.07 35.20
CA GLY A 55 28.05 -9.63 36.51
C GLY A 55 29.25 -10.44 37.05
N ALA A 56 29.98 -11.11 36.15
CA ALA A 56 31.23 -11.81 36.49
C ALA A 56 32.38 -10.83 36.84
N VAL A 57 32.51 -9.75 36.04
CA VAL A 57 33.52 -8.69 36.33
C VAL A 57 33.22 -7.94 37.61
N ALA A 58 31.94 -7.66 37.92
CA ALA A 58 31.52 -7.02 39.17
C ALA A 58 31.78 -7.90 40.42
N ARG A 59 31.68 -9.24 40.29
CA ARG A 59 32.03 -10.16 41.37
C ARG A 59 33.54 -10.22 41.63
N THR A 60 34.37 -10.12 40.60
CA THR A 60 35.83 -10.10 40.73
C THR A 60 36.35 -8.79 41.30
N SER A 61 35.69 -7.65 41.01
CA SER A 61 36.02 -6.33 41.56
C SER A 61 35.65 -6.18 43.04
N ARG A 62 34.62 -6.86 43.51
CA ARG A 62 34.18 -6.79 44.91
C ARG A 62 35.16 -7.47 45.91
N ASN A 63 36.09 -8.25 45.38
CA ASN A 63 37.12 -8.92 46.19
C ASN A 63 38.45 -8.15 46.29
N ARG A 64 38.52 -6.93 45.70
CA ARG A 64 39.62 -5.95 45.86
C ARG A 64 39.08 -4.62 46.35
N GLY A 65 39.13 -4.44 47.62
CA GLY A 65 38.78 -3.31 48.47
C GLY A 65 38.49 -1.96 47.87
N GLY A 66 37.41 -1.36 48.35
CA GLY A 66 37.27 0.05 48.67
C GLY A 66 37.00 1.03 47.56
N GLY A 67 35.81 1.60 47.58
CA GLY A 67 35.49 2.82 46.85
C GLY A 67 34.10 2.73 46.14
N VAL A 68 33.05 3.19 46.88
CA VAL A 68 31.72 3.35 46.30
C VAL A 68 31.70 4.62 45.49
N ALA A 69 31.85 4.54 44.16
CA ALA A 69 31.42 5.57 43.24
C ALA A 69 29.97 5.25 42.80
N VAL A 70 29.03 6.03 43.36
CA VAL A 70 27.64 6.03 42.88
C VAL A 70 27.69 6.76 41.52
N ALA A 71 27.62 5.99 40.43
CA ALA A 71 27.36 6.55 39.11
C ALA A 71 25.84 6.78 39.02
N GLU A 72 25.43 8.02 39.12
CA GLU A 72 24.10 8.46 38.71
C GLU A 72 23.88 8.02 37.27
N ARG A 73 22.90 7.15 37.10
CA ARG A 73 22.43 6.77 35.78
C ARG A 73 21.50 7.87 35.31
N ASP A 74 21.94 8.66 34.35
CA ASP A 74 21.07 9.49 33.53
C ASP A 74 20.02 8.57 32.86
N GLU A 75 18.79 8.60 33.36
CA GLU A 75 17.65 7.81 32.85
C GLU A 75 17.13 8.30 31.49
N ASP A 76 17.69 9.39 30.96
CA ASP A 76 17.27 10.05 29.71
C ASP A 76 18.16 9.74 28.48
N SER A 77 19.13 8.85 28.60
CA SER A 77 19.92 8.46 27.43
C SER A 77 19.14 7.47 26.56
N PRO A 78 18.78 7.81 25.30
CA PRO A 78 18.12 6.87 24.39
C PRO A 78 19.03 5.67 24.17
N VAL A 79 18.60 4.50 24.60
CA VAL A 79 19.30 3.24 24.34
C VAL A 79 19.47 3.10 22.84
N PRO A 80 20.71 3.04 22.29
CA PRO A 80 20.90 2.86 20.87
C PRO A 80 20.39 1.48 20.47
N VAL A 81 19.26 1.42 19.78
CA VAL A 81 18.72 0.17 19.22
C VAL A 81 19.56 -0.20 18.00
N SER A 82 20.65 -0.88 18.23
CA SER A 82 21.62 -1.32 17.21
C SER A 82 21.06 -2.30 16.16
N GLY A 83 19.75 -2.62 16.20
CA GLY A 83 19.08 -3.47 15.22
C GLY A 83 18.41 -2.72 14.06
N SER A 84 18.36 -1.38 14.12
CA SER A 84 17.54 -0.56 13.21
C SER A 84 18.11 -0.42 11.79
N ASP A 85 19.42 -0.57 11.58
CA ASP A 85 20.04 -0.19 10.30
C ASP A 85 19.88 -1.24 9.20
N ASN A 86 19.98 -2.52 9.52
CA ASN A 86 19.73 -3.58 8.54
C ASN A 86 18.27 -3.67 8.12
N PHE A 87 17.36 -3.46 9.06
CA PHE A 87 15.92 -3.42 8.84
C PHE A 87 15.52 -2.27 7.90
N ARG A 88 16.04 -1.08 8.12
CA ARG A 88 15.80 0.08 7.24
C ARG A 88 16.34 -0.10 5.82
N ARG A 89 17.30 -1.01 5.59
CA ARG A 89 17.85 -1.29 4.26
C ARG A 89 16.84 -2.05 3.39
N TRP A 90 16.23 -3.11 3.88
CA TRP A 90 15.26 -3.91 3.12
C TRP A 90 14.00 -3.12 2.79
N ALA A 91 13.46 -2.36 3.74
CA ALA A 91 12.34 -1.45 3.48
C ALA A 91 12.68 -0.38 2.42
N ARG A 92 13.92 0.15 2.40
CA ARG A 92 14.37 1.08 1.36
C ARG A 92 14.48 0.42 -0.01
N VAL A 93 15.02 -0.79 -0.07
CA VAL A 93 15.07 -1.58 -1.32
C VAL A 93 13.66 -1.87 -1.83
N GLY A 94 12.75 -2.31 -0.96
CA GLY A 94 11.33 -2.50 -1.31
C GLY A 94 10.69 -1.23 -1.87
N THR A 95 10.97 -0.06 -1.25
CA THR A 95 10.46 1.23 -1.76
C THR A 95 11.06 1.58 -3.12
N ALA A 96 12.37 1.39 -3.32
CA ALA A 96 13.02 1.65 -4.62
C ALA A 96 12.43 0.75 -5.73
N LEU A 97 12.20 -0.51 -5.44
CA LEU A 97 11.54 -1.43 -6.38
C LEU A 97 10.08 -1.02 -6.65
N THR A 98 9.35 -0.54 -5.65
CA THR A 98 7.98 -0.04 -5.84
C THR A 98 7.99 1.21 -6.74
N VAL A 99 8.96 2.10 -6.60
CA VAL A 99 9.14 3.24 -7.50
C VAL A 99 9.44 2.76 -8.92
N LEU A 100 10.33 1.80 -9.10
CA LEU A 100 10.62 1.22 -10.42
C LEU A 100 9.37 0.56 -11.02
N ALA A 101 8.65 -0.24 -10.23
CA ALA A 101 7.43 -0.89 -10.67
C ALA A 101 6.36 0.10 -11.09
N VAL A 102 6.14 1.19 -10.33
CA VAL A 102 5.16 2.22 -10.70
C VAL A 102 5.58 2.99 -11.94
N LEU A 103 6.86 3.21 -12.18
CA LEU A 103 7.34 3.83 -13.43
C LEU A 103 7.00 2.95 -14.65
N MET A 104 7.23 1.64 -14.56
CA MET A 104 6.83 0.69 -15.61
C MET A 104 5.30 0.65 -15.76
N HIS A 105 4.56 0.68 -14.66
CA HIS A 105 3.11 0.69 -14.63
C HIS A 105 2.55 1.96 -15.30
N VAL A 106 3.09 3.13 -14.99
CA VAL A 106 2.75 4.38 -15.68
C VAL A 106 3.13 4.31 -17.16
N GLY A 107 4.27 3.73 -17.49
CA GLY A 107 4.66 3.44 -18.88
C GLY A 107 3.62 2.58 -19.60
N ALA A 108 3.05 1.57 -18.94
CA ALA A 108 1.96 0.75 -19.48
C ALA A 108 0.69 1.57 -19.73
N VAL A 109 0.34 2.49 -18.82
CA VAL A 109 -0.79 3.43 -18.99
C VAL A 109 -0.55 4.35 -20.19
N VAL A 110 0.65 4.91 -20.32
CA VAL A 110 1.01 5.82 -21.43
C VAL A 110 0.95 5.10 -22.77
N THR A 111 1.57 3.91 -22.86
CA THR A 111 1.56 3.13 -24.12
C THR A 111 0.15 2.66 -24.47
N ARG A 112 -0.70 2.37 -23.48
CA ARG A 112 -2.12 2.10 -23.72
C ARG A 112 -2.86 3.33 -24.23
N THR A 113 -2.60 4.51 -23.68
CA THR A 113 -3.14 5.79 -24.16
C THR A 113 -2.84 6.00 -25.63
N ILE A 114 -1.58 5.77 -26.04
CA ILE A 114 -1.15 5.90 -27.44
C ILE A 114 -1.86 4.85 -28.31
N ALA A 115 -1.96 3.60 -27.85
CA ALA A 115 -2.61 2.53 -28.60
C ALA A 115 -4.10 2.82 -28.90
N VAL A 116 -4.82 3.40 -27.95
CA VAL A 116 -6.26 3.70 -28.10
C VAL A 116 -6.54 5.13 -28.56
N MET A 117 -5.50 5.97 -28.72
CA MET A 117 -5.57 7.39 -29.10
C MET A 117 -6.58 8.20 -28.25
N ARG A 118 -6.71 7.83 -26.98
CA ARG A 118 -7.59 8.46 -25.98
C ARG A 118 -7.10 8.12 -24.58
N VAL A 119 -7.64 8.79 -23.58
CA VAL A 119 -7.37 8.41 -22.17
C VAL A 119 -7.87 6.98 -21.87
N PRO A 120 -7.05 6.16 -21.16
CA PRO A 120 -7.29 4.75 -21.00
C PRO A 120 -8.15 4.47 -19.77
N TRP A 121 -9.42 4.81 -19.82
CA TRP A 121 -10.42 4.48 -18.78
C TRP A 121 -11.81 4.18 -19.33
N GLY A 122 -11.85 3.75 -20.60
CA GLY A 122 -13.10 3.42 -21.28
C GLY A 122 -13.63 2.00 -21.02
N ASN A 123 -12.86 1.14 -20.34
CA ASN A 123 -13.27 -0.22 -19.95
C ASN A 123 -12.68 -0.59 -18.58
N MET A 124 -13.12 -1.74 -18.01
CA MET A 124 -12.71 -2.17 -16.69
C MET A 124 -11.20 -2.43 -16.56
N MET A 125 -10.57 -2.99 -17.61
CA MET A 125 -9.12 -3.18 -17.63
C MET A 125 -8.37 -1.85 -17.51
N GLU A 126 -8.74 -0.89 -18.36
CA GLU A 126 -8.11 0.44 -18.40
C GLU A 126 -8.34 1.20 -17.09
N TYR A 127 -9.58 1.15 -16.56
CA TYR A 127 -9.90 1.76 -15.27
C TYR A 127 -9.06 1.17 -14.14
N ALA A 128 -9.02 -0.16 -14.03
CA ALA A 128 -8.28 -0.84 -12.96
C ALA A 128 -6.76 -0.61 -13.09
N LEU A 129 -6.24 -0.56 -14.32
CA LEU A 129 -4.85 -0.23 -14.60
C LEU A 129 -4.49 1.18 -14.09
N VAL A 130 -5.29 2.20 -14.41
CA VAL A 130 -5.02 3.57 -13.97
C VAL A 130 -5.27 3.74 -12.46
N ALA A 131 -6.34 3.13 -11.93
CA ALA A 131 -6.69 3.23 -10.52
C ALA A 131 -5.63 2.60 -9.60
N SER A 132 -5.10 1.43 -9.98
CA SER A 132 -4.03 0.79 -9.21
C SER A 132 -2.71 1.55 -9.31
N ALA A 133 -2.36 2.13 -10.47
CA ALA A 133 -1.20 3.01 -10.59
C ALA A 133 -1.34 4.22 -9.66
N LEU A 134 -2.50 4.87 -9.66
CA LEU A 134 -2.75 6.05 -8.82
C LEU A 134 -2.77 5.70 -7.32
N ALA A 135 -3.28 4.52 -6.94
CA ALA A 135 -3.22 4.03 -5.55
C ALA A 135 -1.77 3.88 -5.06
N VAL A 136 -0.88 3.29 -5.89
CA VAL A 136 0.55 3.17 -5.55
C VAL A 136 1.23 4.55 -5.50
N ILE A 137 0.92 5.45 -6.44
CA ILE A 137 1.44 6.83 -6.43
C ILE A 137 0.98 7.56 -5.18
N THR A 138 -0.30 7.44 -4.79
CA THR A 138 -0.85 8.01 -3.55
C THR A 138 -0.12 7.47 -2.33
N TYR A 139 0.12 6.16 -2.25
CA TYR A 139 0.92 5.57 -1.19
C TYR A 139 2.34 6.15 -1.13
N LEU A 140 3.04 6.24 -2.26
CA LEU A 140 4.39 6.81 -2.33
C LEU A 140 4.41 8.30 -1.95
N ALA A 141 3.37 9.05 -2.32
CA ALA A 141 3.21 10.45 -1.93
C ALA A 141 3.03 10.59 -0.41
N VAL A 142 2.17 9.78 0.20
CA VAL A 142 1.97 9.78 1.66
C VAL A 142 3.24 9.30 2.38
N LEU A 143 3.97 8.33 1.82
CA LEU A 143 5.23 7.83 2.36
C LEU A 143 6.31 8.92 2.47
N LYS A 144 6.27 9.94 1.59
CA LYS A 144 7.17 11.10 1.65
C LYS A 144 6.97 11.94 2.93
N PHE A 145 5.75 11.99 3.46
CA PHE A 145 5.40 12.79 4.64
C PHE A 145 5.34 11.96 5.93
N LYS A 146 5.05 10.67 5.81
CA LYS A 146 4.89 9.75 6.95
C LYS A 146 5.56 8.42 6.64
N ASP A 147 6.28 7.85 7.59
CA ASP A 147 6.93 6.55 7.41
C ASP A 147 5.90 5.40 7.46
N LEU A 148 5.40 5.01 6.28
CA LEU A 148 4.42 3.94 6.06
C LEU A 148 5.02 2.71 5.38
N ARG A 149 6.32 2.48 5.49
CA ARG A 149 7.00 1.37 4.82
C ARG A 149 6.45 0.01 5.21
N TYR A 150 5.93 -0.13 6.43
CA TYR A 150 5.25 -1.35 6.89
C TYR A 150 4.03 -1.73 6.04
N MET A 151 3.40 -0.76 5.36
CA MET A 151 2.28 -1.00 4.45
C MET A 151 2.72 -1.47 3.06
N GLY A 152 4.01 -1.38 2.74
CA GLY A 152 4.53 -1.68 1.40
C GLY A 152 4.13 -3.07 0.89
N THR A 153 4.12 -4.08 1.76
CA THR A 153 3.64 -5.43 1.43
C THR A 153 2.21 -5.43 0.90
N PHE A 154 1.30 -4.73 1.60
CA PHE A 154 -0.12 -4.74 1.24
C PHE A 154 -0.39 -3.93 -0.01
N VAL A 155 0.28 -2.80 -0.19
CA VAL A 155 0.16 -1.97 -1.39
C VAL A 155 0.73 -2.67 -2.62
N ALA A 156 1.92 -3.29 -2.50
CA ALA A 156 2.49 -4.07 -3.58
C ALA A 156 1.63 -5.30 -3.92
N GLY A 157 1.09 -5.99 -2.91
CA GLY A 157 0.15 -7.09 -3.08
C GLY A 157 -1.16 -6.66 -3.76
N PHE A 158 -1.74 -5.52 -3.36
CA PHE A 158 -2.91 -4.95 -4.01
C PHE A 158 -2.65 -4.65 -5.49
N ALA A 159 -1.53 -3.97 -5.81
CA ALA A 159 -1.16 -3.66 -7.18
C ALA A 159 -0.96 -4.94 -8.01
N LEU A 160 -0.28 -5.94 -7.45
CA LEU A 160 -0.03 -7.23 -8.10
C LEU A 160 -1.33 -7.97 -8.42
N ILE A 161 -2.25 -8.07 -7.46
CA ILE A 161 -3.56 -8.71 -7.64
C ILE A 161 -4.36 -7.95 -8.69
N THR A 162 -4.43 -6.63 -8.61
CA THR A 162 -5.21 -5.81 -9.55
C THR A 162 -4.66 -5.94 -10.97
N LEU A 163 -3.33 -5.88 -11.17
CA LEU A 163 -2.72 -6.10 -12.49
C LEU A 163 -2.94 -7.53 -13.00
N GLY A 164 -2.88 -8.52 -12.10
CA GLY A 164 -3.24 -9.90 -12.44
C GLY A 164 -4.68 -10.01 -12.96
N LEU A 165 -5.64 -9.39 -12.27
CA LEU A 165 -7.04 -9.32 -12.71
C LEU A 165 -7.20 -8.57 -14.04
N CYS A 166 -6.43 -7.51 -14.28
CA CYS A 166 -6.43 -6.78 -15.55
C CYS A 166 -6.09 -7.69 -16.74
N ILE A 167 -5.13 -8.61 -16.55
CA ILE A 167 -4.67 -9.48 -17.64
C ILE A 167 -5.54 -10.75 -17.77
N THR A 168 -6.09 -11.27 -16.67
CA THR A 168 -6.79 -12.57 -16.68
C THR A 168 -8.30 -12.43 -16.81
N VAL A 169 -8.91 -11.48 -16.11
CA VAL A 169 -10.38 -11.34 -16.01
C VAL A 169 -10.89 -10.16 -16.83
N PHE A 170 -10.22 -9.01 -16.74
CA PHE A 170 -10.70 -7.77 -17.37
C PHE A 170 -10.08 -7.49 -18.74
N TYR A 171 -9.28 -8.41 -19.25
CA TYR A 171 -8.55 -8.18 -20.50
C TYR A 171 -9.50 -7.79 -21.63
N THR A 172 -9.23 -6.61 -22.20
CA THR A 172 -9.98 -6.06 -23.33
C THR A 172 -8.99 -5.55 -24.36
N PRO A 173 -9.07 -5.97 -25.63
CA PRO A 173 -8.26 -5.43 -26.70
C PRO A 173 -8.40 -3.90 -26.80
N ALA A 174 -7.39 -3.25 -27.37
CA ALA A 174 -7.45 -1.81 -27.63
C ALA A 174 -8.57 -1.52 -28.64
N ALA A 175 -9.61 -0.81 -28.21
CA ALA A 175 -10.77 -0.49 -29.03
C ALA A 175 -11.23 0.94 -28.78
N GLN A 176 -11.94 1.51 -29.75
CA GLN A 176 -12.55 2.82 -29.62
C GLN A 176 -13.71 2.81 -28.63
N LEU A 177 -13.99 3.97 -28.04
CA LEU A 177 -15.13 4.14 -27.14
C LEU A 177 -16.46 3.99 -27.89
N ILE A 178 -17.41 3.33 -27.26
CA ILE A 178 -18.81 3.35 -27.71
C ILE A 178 -19.37 4.79 -27.69
N PRO A 179 -20.28 5.16 -28.60
CA PRO A 179 -20.80 6.53 -28.73
C PRO A 179 -21.32 7.14 -27.42
N ALA A 180 -22.02 6.36 -26.59
CA ALA A 180 -22.54 6.81 -25.29
C ALA A 180 -21.46 7.28 -24.30
N LEU A 181 -20.21 6.82 -24.45
CA LEU A 181 -19.08 7.23 -23.62
C LEU A 181 -18.26 8.36 -24.25
N GLN A 182 -18.56 8.79 -25.47
CA GLN A 182 -17.89 9.88 -26.19
C GLN A 182 -18.43 11.25 -25.71
N SER A 183 -18.18 11.58 -24.44
CA SER A 183 -18.61 12.84 -23.83
C SER A 183 -17.44 13.48 -23.08
N TYR A 184 -17.42 14.83 -23.00
CA TYR A 184 -16.44 15.55 -22.20
C TYR A 184 -16.51 15.20 -20.71
N TRP A 185 -17.63 14.69 -20.22
CA TRP A 185 -17.81 14.23 -18.83
C TRP A 185 -16.86 13.10 -18.45
N ILE A 186 -16.42 12.28 -19.42
CA ILE A 186 -15.44 11.22 -19.14
C ILE A 186 -14.10 11.79 -18.65
N TYR A 187 -13.74 13.01 -19.08
CA TYR A 187 -12.50 13.69 -18.69
C TYR A 187 -12.60 14.38 -17.33
N ILE A 188 -13.79 14.58 -16.78
CA ILE A 188 -14.04 15.20 -15.48
C ILE A 188 -14.38 14.13 -14.43
N HIS A 189 -15.41 13.36 -14.71
CA HIS A 189 -15.95 12.37 -13.78
C HIS A 189 -14.96 11.23 -13.47
N VAL A 190 -14.39 10.60 -14.50
CA VAL A 190 -13.57 9.40 -14.33
C VAL A 190 -12.24 9.67 -13.60
N PRO A 191 -11.47 10.73 -13.88
CA PRO A 191 -10.25 11.02 -13.12
C PRO A 191 -10.52 11.24 -11.63
N ILE A 192 -11.61 11.94 -11.30
CA ILE A 192 -11.97 12.21 -9.90
C ILE A 192 -12.44 10.92 -9.23
N ALA A 193 -13.18 10.06 -9.95
CA ALA A 193 -13.55 8.72 -9.47
C ALA A 193 -12.32 7.85 -9.17
N ILE A 194 -11.33 7.85 -10.07
CA ILE A 194 -10.09 7.10 -9.90
C ILE A 194 -9.30 7.65 -8.70
N LEU A 195 -9.16 8.97 -8.58
CA LEU A 195 -8.48 9.60 -7.45
C LEU A 195 -9.17 9.26 -6.12
N SER A 196 -10.50 9.37 -6.09
CA SER A 196 -11.29 9.01 -4.91
C SER A 196 -11.10 7.55 -4.53
N THR A 197 -11.20 6.64 -5.49
CA THR A 197 -10.97 5.21 -5.27
C THR A 197 -9.56 4.94 -4.74
N ALA A 198 -8.54 5.61 -5.27
CA ALA A 198 -7.16 5.47 -4.80
C ALA A 198 -6.99 5.93 -3.35
N LEU A 199 -7.55 7.10 -2.99
CA LEU A 199 -7.51 7.64 -1.62
C LEU A 199 -8.22 6.71 -0.63
N LEU A 200 -9.42 6.24 -0.99
CA LEU A 200 -10.21 5.33 -0.16
C LEU A 200 -9.52 3.96 -0.01
N THR A 201 -8.86 3.45 -1.07
CA THR A 201 -8.09 2.21 -1.00
C THR A 201 -6.92 2.32 -0.01
N VAL A 202 -6.14 3.39 -0.09
CA VAL A 202 -5.03 3.62 0.86
C VAL A 202 -5.56 3.79 2.27
N SER A 203 -6.65 4.56 2.44
CA SER A 203 -7.33 4.73 3.75
C SER A 203 -7.80 3.39 4.32
N ALA A 204 -8.43 2.54 3.51
CA ALA A 204 -8.89 1.22 3.93
C ALA A 204 -7.74 0.31 4.39
N ILE A 205 -6.61 0.32 3.69
CA ILE A 205 -5.41 -0.42 4.11
C ILE A 205 -4.93 0.07 5.48
N ILE A 206 -4.86 1.40 5.69
CA ILE A 206 -4.48 1.98 6.99
C ILE A 206 -5.48 1.59 8.07
N ALA A 207 -6.78 1.59 7.79
CA ALA A 207 -7.83 1.20 8.74
C ALA A 207 -7.69 -0.27 9.17
N ILE A 208 -7.35 -1.17 8.25
CA ILE A 208 -7.06 -2.57 8.57
C ILE A 208 -5.89 -2.65 9.56
N PHE A 209 -4.81 -1.90 9.32
CA PHE A 209 -3.69 -1.83 10.26
C PHE A 209 -4.08 -1.26 11.61
N GLN A 210 -4.91 -0.23 11.65
CA GLN A 210 -5.44 0.35 12.89
C GLN A 210 -6.17 -0.71 13.73
N LEU A 211 -7.09 -1.47 13.11
CA LEU A 211 -7.84 -2.52 13.80
C LEU A 211 -6.93 -3.64 14.33
N LEU A 212 -5.93 -4.06 13.53
CA LEU A 212 -4.95 -5.05 13.96
C LEU A 212 -4.10 -4.52 15.12
N THR A 213 -3.67 -3.25 15.07
CA THR A 213 -2.87 -2.62 16.12
C THR A 213 -3.69 -2.45 17.39
N LEU A 214 -4.95 -2.05 17.29
CA LEU A 214 -5.87 -1.95 18.43
C LEU A 214 -6.00 -3.31 19.16
N ASN A 215 -6.18 -4.41 18.42
CA ASN A 215 -6.21 -5.75 18.98
C ASN A 215 -4.87 -6.13 19.64
N TYR A 216 -3.74 -5.77 19.02
CA TYR A 216 -2.41 -5.99 19.58
C TYR A 216 -2.20 -5.22 20.89
N GLU A 217 -2.53 -3.92 20.94
CA GLU A 217 -2.45 -3.07 22.13
C GLU A 217 -3.35 -3.58 23.28
N LYS A 218 -4.58 -4.02 22.94
CA LYS A 218 -5.51 -4.62 23.90
C LYS A 218 -4.93 -5.89 24.52
N ARG A 219 -4.30 -6.77 23.71
CA ARG A 219 -3.64 -7.99 24.23
C ARG A 219 -2.49 -7.68 25.17
N ILE A 220 -1.71 -6.62 24.91
CA ILE A 220 -0.64 -6.18 25.82
C ILE A 220 -1.22 -5.70 27.14
N LYS A 221 -2.29 -4.87 27.11
CA LYS A 221 -2.94 -4.35 28.32
C LYS A 221 -3.57 -5.45 29.18
N GLU A 222 -4.05 -6.53 28.57
CA GLU A 222 -4.68 -7.66 29.23
C GLU A 222 -3.70 -8.80 29.56
N ASP A 223 -2.38 -8.59 29.38
CA ASP A 223 -1.32 -9.59 29.59
C ASP A 223 -1.58 -10.92 28.84
N ARG A 224 -2.23 -10.84 27.68
CA ARG A 224 -2.54 -12.02 26.85
C ARG A 224 -1.38 -12.38 25.93
N PRO A 225 -1.17 -13.68 25.63
CA PRO A 225 -0.12 -14.09 24.71
C PRO A 225 -0.30 -13.49 23.32
N ILE A 226 0.78 -12.93 22.76
CA ILE A 226 0.79 -12.32 21.41
C ILE A 226 1.14 -13.39 20.38
N PRO A 227 0.22 -13.70 19.43
CA PRO A 227 0.50 -14.62 18.34
C PRO A 227 1.71 -14.15 17.53
N LYS A 228 2.50 -15.11 17.02
CA LYS A 228 3.69 -14.78 16.19
C LYS A 228 3.35 -13.90 15.00
N ALA A 229 2.17 -14.12 14.38
CA ALA A 229 1.68 -13.35 13.25
C ALA A 229 1.39 -11.88 13.57
N LEU A 230 1.19 -11.50 14.83
CA LEU A 230 0.91 -10.11 15.23
C LEU A 230 2.13 -9.37 15.76
N ARG A 231 3.30 -10.02 15.86
CA ARG A 231 4.51 -9.40 16.42
C ARG A 231 5.05 -8.24 15.58
N PHE A 232 4.79 -8.25 14.26
CA PHE A 232 5.19 -7.16 13.38
C PHE A 232 4.48 -5.83 13.73
N LEU A 233 3.32 -5.90 14.39
CA LEU A 233 2.55 -4.72 14.79
C LEU A 233 3.27 -3.86 15.85
N ALA A 234 4.26 -4.39 16.53
CA ALA A 234 5.15 -3.59 17.39
C ALA A 234 5.89 -2.46 16.64
N ARG A 235 5.93 -2.51 15.30
CA ARG A 235 6.58 -1.52 14.44
C ARG A 235 5.60 -0.53 13.80
N VAL A 236 4.32 -0.84 13.87
CA VAL A 236 3.24 0.01 13.37
C VAL A 236 3.01 1.12 14.38
N PRO A 237 2.76 2.37 13.97
CA PRO A 237 2.37 3.43 14.88
C PRO A 237 1.15 3.04 15.71
N SER A 238 0.93 3.72 16.84
CA SER A 238 -0.23 3.46 17.70
C SER A 238 -1.56 3.49 16.92
N SER A 239 -2.54 2.73 17.41
CA SER A 239 -3.88 2.65 16.81
C SER A 239 -4.51 4.03 16.64
N GLU A 240 -4.33 4.94 17.60
CA GLU A 240 -4.80 6.33 17.55
C GLU A 240 -4.19 7.13 16.39
N ARG A 241 -2.87 7.01 16.15
CA ARG A 241 -2.20 7.71 15.04
C ARG A 241 -2.62 7.18 13.67
N THR A 242 -2.78 5.88 13.56
CA THR A 242 -3.25 5.24 12.32
C THR A 242 -4.71 5.56 12.05
N GLU A 243 -5.56 5.69 13.09
CA GLU A 243 -6.94 6.14 13.01
C GLU A 243 -7.05 7.54 12.41
N VAL A 244 -6.36 8.52 13.02
CA VAL A 244 -6.36 9.91 12.52
C VAL A 244 -5.92 9.99 11.06
N MET A 245 -4.93 9.19 10.66
CA MET A 245 -4.43 9.21 9.29
C MET A 245 -5.41 8.56 8.31
N SER A 246 -5.99 7.41 8.66
CA SER A 246 -7.04 6.75 7.88
C SER A 246 -8.23 7.68 7.71
N TYR A 247 -8.72 8.28 8.80
CA TYR A 247 -9.84 9.21 8.78
C TYR A 247 -9.60 10.42 7.85
N ARG A 248 -8.43 11.04 7.90
CA ARG A 248 -8.10 12.18 7.04
C ARG A 248 -8.12 11.82 5.56
N LEU A 249 -7.57 10.67 5.19
CA LEU A 249 -7.59 10.18 3.81
C LEU A 249 -9.01 9.80 3.39
N ALA A 250 -9.77 9.14 4.28
CA ALA A 250 -11.17 8.81 4.03
C ALA A 250 -12.04 10.05 3.83
N ALA A 251 -11.85 11.08 4.64
CA ALA A 251 -12.62 12.33 4.52
C ALA A 251 -12.40 13.00 3.15
N VAL A 252 -11.15 13.13 2.71
CA VAL A 252 -10.84 13.69 1.37
C VAL A 252 -11.37 12.76 0.27
N GLY A 253 -11.17 11.44 0.40
CA GLY A 253 -11.70 10.45 -0.51
C GLY A 253 -13.22 10.48 -0.60
N PHE A 254 -13.92 10.66 0.52
CA PHE A 254 -15.38 10.74 0.56
C PHE A 254 -15.93 12.01 -0.11
N ILE A 255 -15.28 13.16 0.11
CA ILE A 255 -15.67 14.41 -0.56
C ILE A 255 -15.53 14.27 -2.08
N THR A 256 -14.40 13.74 -2.55
CA THR A 256 -14.18 13.51 -3.98
C THR A 256 -15.12 12.45 -4.55
N TRP A 257 -15.46 11.42 -3.76
CA TRP A 257 -16.44 10.39 -4.13
C TRP A 257 -17.86 10.97 -4.26
N THR A 258 -18.28 11.84 -3.33
CA THR A 258 -19.58 12.51 -3.40
C THR A 258 -19.68 13.37 -4.67
N PHE A 259 -18.60 14.13 -4.99
CA PHE A 259 -18.54 14.85 -6.26
C PHE A 259 -18.65 13.90 -7.47
N THR A 260 -17.96 12.76 -7.41
CA THR A 260 -18.03 11.73 -8.45
C THR A 260 -19.45 11.24 -8.68
N LEU A 261 -20.24 10.98 -7.62
CA LEU A 261 -21.62 10.55 -7.74
C LEU A 261 -22.49 11.62 -8.40
N ILE A 262 -22.33 12.87 -8.01
CA ILE A 262 -23.10 14.00 -8.59
C ILE A 262 -22.74 14.16 -10.07
N ALA A 263 -21.46 14.24 -10.40
CA ALA A 263 -20.99 14.38 -11.79
C ALA A 263 -21.38 13.17 -12.65
N GLY A 264 -21.38 11.97 -12.07
CA GLY A 264 -21.82 10.73 -12.71
C GLY A 264 -23.30 10.73 -13.03
N ALA A 265 -24.14 11.23 -12.12
CA ALA A 265 -25.59 11.35 -12.34
C ALA A 265 -25.90 12.36 -13.47
N ILE A 266 -25.21 13.50 -13.51
CA ILE A 266 -25.34 14.48 -14.60
C ILE A 266 -24.91 13.87 -15.93
N TRP A 267 -23.78 13.12 -15.94
CA TRP A 267 -23.35 12.46 -17.17
C TRP A 267 -24.34 11.36 -17.60
N ALA A 268 -24.88 10.57 -16.67
CA ALA A 268 -25.85 9.53 -16.97
C ALA A 268 -27.12 10.12 -17.61
N GLU A 269 -27.60 11.27 -17.13
CA GLU A 269 -28.72 12.00 -17.74
C GLU A 269 -28.41 12.37 -19.20
N VAL A 270 -27.23 12.92 -19.46
CA VAL A 270 -26.81 13.30 -20.82
C VAL A 270 -26.62 12.10 -21.75
N ALA A 271 -26.06 11.00 -21.23
CA ALA A 271 -25.68 9.83 -22.02
C ALA A 271 -26.85 8.86 -22.26
N TRP A 272 -27.77 8.74 -21.31
CA TRP A 272 -28.86 7.73 -21.29
C TRP A 272 -30.24 8.30 -21.03
N GLY A 273 -30.39 9.63 -20.86
CA GLY A 273 -31.66 10.29 -20.60
C GLY A 273 -32.24 9.98 -19.21
N ARG A 274 -31.40 9.55 -18.28
CA ARG A 274 -31.80 9.25 -16.88
C ARG A 274 -30.59 9.37 -15.95
N PRO A 275 -30.68 10.10 -14.83
CA PRO A 275 -29.58 10.33 -13.91
C PRO A 275 -29.22 9.07 -13.11
N TRP A 276 -30.16 8.12 -13.02
CA TRP A 276 -30.00 6.85 -12.32
C TRP A 276 -30.81 5.75 -13.02
N GLY A 277 -30.24 4.56 -13.07
CA GLY A 277 -30.91 3.39 -13.62
C GLY A 277 -30.07 2.13 -13.44
N TRP A 278 -30.74 0.99 -13.35
CA TRP A 278 -30.11 -0.31 -13.37
C TRP A 278 -29.66 -0.61 -14.80
N ASP A 279 -28.41 -0.38 -15.09
CA ASP A 279 -27.78 -0.74 -16.36
C ASP A 279 -26.77 -1.86 -16.11
N THR A 280 -26.52 -2.70 -17.11
CA THR A 280 -25.58 -3.84 -17.02
C THR A 280 -24.20 -3.44 -16.49
N LYS A 281 -23.75 -2.21 -16.72
CA LYS A 281 -22.48 -1.70 -16.18
C LYS A 281 -22.57 -1.26 -14.72
N LEU A 282 -23.69 -0.72 -14.28
CA LEU A 282 -23.94 -0.41 -12.86
C LEU A 282 -24.29 -1.68 -12.08
N SER A 283 -24.94 -2.65 -12.72
CA SER A 283 -25.25 -3.98 -12.18
C SER A 283 -23.98 -4.81 -11.93
N LEU A 284 -22.94 -4.68 -12.75
CA LEU A 284 -21.63 -5.31 -12.51
C LEU A 284 -20.91 -4.77 -11.26
N ILE A 285 -21.20 -3.54 -10.84
CA ILE A 285 -20.68 -2.97 -9.59
C ILE A 285 -21.50 -3.45 -8.38
N HIS A 286 -22.78 -3.82 -8.57
CA HIS A 286 -23.70 -4.19 -7.50
C HIS A 286 -24.23 -5.62 -7.57
N ILE A 287 -23.53 -6.53 -8.28
CA ILE A 287 -23.92 -7.95 -8.41
C ILE A 287 -25.35 -8.07 -8.96
N SER A 288 -25.39 -8.16 -10.24
CA SER A 288 -26.46 -8.50 -11.12
C SER A 288 -27.39 -9.58 -10.64
N GLU A 289 -28.64 -9.39 -10.90
CA GLU A 289 -29.45 -10.50 -11.33
C GLU A 289 -29.41 -10.58 -12.87
N PRO A 290 -29.19 -11.76 -13.46
CA PRO A 290 -29.34 -11.95 -14.90
C PRO A 290 -30.84 -11.92 -15.22
N THR A 291 -31.27 -10.98 -16.03
CA THR A 291 -32.53 -11.07 -16.75
C THR A 291 -32.35 -11.80 -18.05
#